data_f0a13de3a0a58bf5a20b3ed730cfb373
#
_entry.id   f0a13de3a0a58bf5a20b3ed730cfb373
#
_cell.length_a   1.000
_cell.length_b   1.000
_cell.length_c   1.000
_cell.angle_alpha   90.00
_cell.angle_beta   90.00
_cell.angle_gamma   90.00
#
_symmetry.space_group_name_H-M   'P 1'
#
loop_
_entity.id
_entity.type
_entity.pdbx_description
1 polymer ?
#
loop_
_entity_poly.entity_id
_entity_poly.type
_entity_poly.pdbx_seq_one_letter_code
_entity_poly.pdbx_strand_id
1 'polypeptide(L)'
;DDLPSMDDDNIRRGQPTSHKVFGEGIAILTGDALLTQAIEIACQAKGWARYTHGDLINEITTSSGSLQLIAGQVADLEGAGGKLTLPQLRYIHERKTSALITCSVRLGGMSANCTPAQLKALTAFGNNVGLAFQIIDDILDVTTTSDQLGKTAGKDLRASKATYPAIVGLKKSREIAGQLTDKSFEALKPFKGKAKAMHAIAHYLLKREN
;
A
#
# COMPACT_ATOMS: atom_id res chain seq x y z
N ASP A 1 -7.80 -9.49 0.65
CA ASP A 1 -8.81 -9.01 1.61
C ASP A 1 -10.25 -9.07 1.07
N ASP A 2 -10.47 -9.22 -0.23
CA ASP A 2 -11.81 -9.27 -0.84
C ASP A 2 -12.62 -10.54 -0.49
N LEU A 3 -12.03 -11.55 0.14
CA LEU A 3 -12.70 -12.80 0.50
C LEU A 3 -13.85 -12.60 1.52
N PRO A 4 -14.87 -13.49 1.54
CA PRO A 4 -15.98 -13.41 2.49
C PRO A 4 -15.60 -13.42 3.97
N SER A 5 -14.45 -14.04 4.30
CA SER A 5 -13.92 -14.05 5.66
C SER A 5 -13.21 -12.74 6.08
N MET A 6 -13.15 -11.76 5.19
CA MET A 6 -12.52 -10.45 5.42
C MET A 6 -13.48 -9.32 5.02
N ASP A 7 -13.22 -8.63 3.90
CA ASP A 7 -14.03 -7.48 3.47
C ASP A 7 -15.30 -7.86 2.68
N ASP A 8 -15.44 -9.11 2.23
CA ASP A 8 -16.52 -9.64 1.39
C ASP A 8 -16.87 -8.74 0.20
N ASP A 9 -15.83 -8.36 -0.56
CA ASP A 9 -15.97 -7.48 -1.71
C ASP A 9 -16.38 -8.24 -2.97
N ASN A 10 -17.47 -7.79 -3.61
CA ASN A 10 -17.95 -8.39 -4.85
C ASN A 10 -17.28 -7.81 -6.10
N ILE A 11 -16.78 -6.56 -6.01
CA ILE A 11 -16.23 -5.80 -7.13
C ILE A 11 -14.90 -5.17 -6.71
N ARG A 12 -13.89 -5.33 -7.55
CA ARG A 12 -12.58 -4.69 -7.41
C ARG A 12 -12.13 -4.10 -8.74
N ARG A 13 -11.80 -2.80 -8.78
CA ARG A 13 -11.40 -2.09 -10.00
C ARG A 13 -12.38 -2.26 -11.16
N GLY A 14 -13.68 -2.19 -10.87
CA GLY A 14 -14.74 -2.33 -11.84
C GLY A 14 -14.99 -3.76 -12.35
N GLN A 15 -14.31 -4.77 -11.80
CA GLN A 15 -14.45 -6.18 -12.17
C GLN A 15 -14.91 -7.01 -10.97
N PRO A 16 -15.63 -8.13 -11.20
CA PRO A 16 -15.93 -9.08 -10.13
C PRO A 16 -14.64 -9.59 -9.46
N THR A 17 -14.68 -9.78 -8.14
CA THR A 17 -13.56 -10.33 -7.37
C THR A 17 -13.30 -11.80 -7.69
N SER A 18 -12.07 -12.26 -7.45
CA SER A 18 -11.63 -13.62 -7.79
C SER A 18 -12.53 -14.70 -7.20
N HIS A 19 -12.96 -14.55 -5.94
CA HIS A 19 -13.83 -15.55 -5.31
C HIS A 19 -15.25 -15.59 -5.90
N LYS A 20 -15.75 -14.48 -6.47
CA LYS A 20 -17.05 -14.46 -7.17
C LYS A 20 -16.98 -15.14 -8.55
N VAL A 21 -15.83 -15.08 -9.22
CA VAL A 21 -15.66 -15.68 -10.56
C VAL A 21 -15.25 -17.14 -10.47
N PHE A 22 -14.31 -17.49 -9.59
CA PHE A 22 -13.65 -18.80 -9.55
C PHE A 22 -13.94 -19.60 -8.28
N GLY A 23 -14.67 -19.03 -7.32
CA GLY A 23 -14.91 -19.63 -6.02
C GLY A 23 -13.80 -19.33 -4.99
N GLU A 24 -14.16 -19.48 -3.71
CA GLU A 24 -13.29 -19.11 -2.58
C GLU A 24 -11.99 -19.91 -2.52
N GLY A 25 -12.07 -21.25 -2.72
CA GLY A 25 -10.89 -22.12 -2.69
C GLY A 25 -9.85 -21.75 -3.74
N ILE A 26 -10.28 -21.45 -4.97
CA ILE A 26 -9.36 -21.01 -6.03
C ILE A 26 -8.78 -19.62 -5.72
N ALA A 27 -9.57 -18.72 -5.16
CA ALA A 27 -9.09 -17.38 -4.80
C ALA A 27 -8.01 -17.44 -3.69
N ILE A 28 -8.18 -18.30 -2.68
CA ILE A 28 -7.18 -18.55 -1.63
C ILE A 28 -5.89 -19.11 -2.25
N LEU A 29 -5.99 -20.19 -3.02
CA LEU A 29 -4.83 -20.83 -3.67
C LEU A 29 -4.11 -19.87 -4.64
N THR A 30 -4.84 -18.96 -5.28
CA THR A 30 -4.24 -17.92 -6.13
C THR A 30 -3.35 -16.97 -5.28
N GLY A 31 -3.82 -16.58 -4.11
CA GLY A 31 -3.01 -15.77 -3.17
C GLY A 31 -1.74 -16.50 -2.73
N ASP A 32 -1.86 -17.78 -2.35
CA ASP A 32 -0.72 -18.61 -1.94
C ASP A 32 0.29 -18.77 -3.10
N ALA A 33 -0.20 -19.04 -4.32
CA ALA A 33 0.63 -19.17 -5.49
C ALA A 33 1.37 -17.88 -5.85
N LEU A 34 0.70 -16.72 -5.77
CA LEU A 34 1.32 -15.42 -6.05
C LEU A 34 2.43 -15.08 -5.04
N LEU A 35 2.24 -15.39 -3.76
CA LEU A 35 3.25 -15.16 -2.74
C LEU A 35 4.47 -16.07 -2.94
N THR A 36 4.26 -17.35 -3.17
CA THR A 36 5.34 -18.30 -3.41
C THR A 36 6.08 -17.99 -4.71
N GLN A 37 5.39 -17.62 -5.77
CA GLN A 37 5.99 -17.21 -7.04
C GLN A 37 6.83 -15.92 -6.91
N ALA A 38 6.42 -14.96 -6.08
CA ALA A 38 7.21 -13.76 -5.81
C ALA A 38 8.57 -14.11 -5.19
N ILE A 39 8.60 -15.07 -4.26
CA ILE A 39 9.84 -15.56 -3.64
C ILE A 39 10.69 -16.32 -4.66
N GLU A 40 10.09 -17.18 -5.49
CA GLU A 40 10.78 -17.91 -6.56
C GLU A 40 11.46 -16.95 -7.54
N ILE A 41 10.76 -15.90 -8.00
CA ILE A 41 11.32 -14.88 -8.88
C ILE A 41 12.50 -14.16 -8.21
N ALA A 42 12.39 -13.84 -6.92
CA ALA A 42 13.48 -13.22 -6.18
C ALA A 42 14.71 -14.13 -6.07
N CYS A 43 14.52 -15.44 -5.92
CA CYS A 43 15.61 -16.43 -5.95
C CYS A 43 16.33 -16.52 -7.30
N GLN A 44 15.60 -16.29 -8.40
CA GLN A 44 16.14 -16.34 -9.77
C GLN A 44 16.71 -14.99 -10.23
N ALA A 45 16.49 -13.91 -9.47
CA ALA A 45 16.96 -12.59 -9.82
C ALA A 45 18.50 -12.56 -9.89
N LYS A 46 19.04 -11.71 -10.76
CA LYS A 46 20.49 -11.52 -10.82
C LYS A 46 21.01 -10.92 -9.53
N GLY A 47 22.03 -11.53 -8.95
CA GLY A 47 22.73 -10.98 -7.79
C GLY A 47 23.52 -9.71 -8.13
N TRP A 48 23.71 -8.84 -7.15
CA TRP A 48 24.39 -7.56 -7.28
C TRP A 48 25.52 -7.44 -6.25
N ALA A 49 26.47 -6.55 -6.47
CA ALA A 49 27.60 -6.38 -5.57
C ALA A 49 27.21 -5.95 -4.13
N ARG A 50 26.08 -5.22 -3.99
CA ARG A 50 25.61 -4.73 -2.68
C ARG A 50 24.44 -5.53 -2.10
N TYR A 51 23.74 -6.29 -2.94
CA TYR A 51 22.51 -6.98 -2.53
C TYR A 51 22.52 -8.40 -3.06
N THR A 52 22.38 -9.34 -2.14
CA THR A 52 22.29 -10.77 -2.43
C THR A 52 20.82 -11.16 -2.71
N HIS A 53 20.62 -12.38 -3.20
CA HIS A 53 19.27 -12.99 -3.27
C HIS A 53 18.59 -13.02 -1.90
N GLY A 54 19.37 -13.33 -0.84
CA GLY A 54 18.88 -13.31 0.54
C GLY A 54 18.33 -11.95 0.96
N ASP A 55 18.96 -10.85 0.54
CA ASP A 55 18.48 -9.51 0.84
C ASP A 55 17.13 -9.22 0.14
N LEU A 56 16.97 -9.65 -1.12
CA LEU A 56 15.73 -9.49 -1.86
C LEU A 56 14.58 -10.32 -1.25
N ILE A 57 14.87 -11.57 -0.91
CA ILE A 57 13.90 -12.47 -0.26
C ILE A 57 13.51 -11.90 1.10
N ASN A 58 14.47 -11.48 1.90
CA ASN A 58 14.22 -10.87 3.21
C ASN A 58 13.35 -9.61 3.11
N GLU A 59 13.57 -8.78 2.11
CA GLU A 59 12.76 -7.58 1.86
C GLU A 59 11.28 -7.95 1.60
N ILE A 60 11.03 -8.95 0.74
CA ILE A 60 9.69 -9.44 0.41
C ILE A 60 9.03 -10.05 1.64
N THR A 61 9.69 -11.01 2.29
CA THR A 61 9.11 -11.78 3.40
C THR A 61 8.88 -10.93 4.64
N THR A 62 9.77 -9.97 4.95
CA THR A 62 9.57 -9.04 6.06
C THR A 62 8.38 -8.12 5.79
N SER A 63 8.28 -7.56 4.57
CA SER A 63 7.22 -6.59 4.23
C SER A 63 5.84 -7.23 4.09
N SER A 64 5.75 -8.46 3.58
CA SER A 64 4.50 -9.23 3.48
C SER A 64 4.16 -10.02 4.73
N GLY A 65 5.11 -10.18 5.64
CA GLY A 65 5.03 -11.07 6.79
C GLY A 65 4.26 -10.52 7.99
N SER A 66 4.37 -11.29 9.09
CA SER A 66 3.62 -11.11 10.34
C SER A 66 3.87 -9.79 11.08
N LEU A 67 4.99 -9.11 10.81
CA LEU A 67 5.33 -7.83 11.46
C LEU A 67 4.90 -6.60 10.65
N GLN A 68 4.51 -6.77 9.39
CA GLN A 68 4.13 -5.68 8.50
C GLN A 68 2.72 -5.92 7.91
N LEU A 69 2.60 -6.34 6.66
CA LEU A 69 1.31 -6.43 5.95
C LEU A 69 0.28 -7.27 6.73
N ILE A 70 0.66 -8.46 7.20
CA ILE A 70 -0.25 -9.32 7.97
C ILE A 70 -0.64 -8.66 9.29
N ALA A 71 0.30 -8.05 10.03
CA ALA A 71 -0.04 -7.31 11.25
C ALA A 71 -0.99 -6.14 10.98
N GLY A 72 -0.81 -5.44 9.86
CA GLY A 72 -1.71 -4.38 9.43
C GLY A 72 -3.10 -4.90 9.10
N GLN A 73 -3.20 -6.05 8.42
CA GLN A 73 -4.47 -6.70 8.09
C GLN A 73 -5.20 -7.21 9.34
N VAL A 74 -4.49 -7.82 10.28
CA VAL A 74 -5.07 -8.25 11.57
C VAL A 74 -5.61 -7.05 12.34
N ALA A 75 -4.82 -5.99 12.46
CA ALA A 75 -5.25 -4.77 13.15
C ALA A 75 -6.46 -4.08 12.48
N ASP A 76 -6.56 -4.16 11.14
CA ASP A 76 -7.72 -3.65 10.39
C ASP A 76 -8.98 -4.45 10.71
N LEU A 77 -8.90 -5.79 10.73
CA LEU A 77 -10.01 -6.67 11.09
C LEU A 77 -10.46 -6.49 12.55
N GLU A 78 -9.51 -6.42 13.48
CA GLU A 78 -9.78 -6.19 14.91
C GLU A 78 -10.35 -4.78 15.17
N GLY A 79 -9.96 -3.81 14.35
CA GLY A 79 -10.44 -2.43 14.44
C GLY A 79 -11.81 -2.21 13.81
N ALA A 80 -12.34 -3.17 13.05
CA ALA A 80 -13.63 -3.05 12.38
C ALA A 80 -14.79 -2.86 13.40
N GLY A 81 -15.59 -1.82 13.17
CA GLY A 81 -16.70 -1.46 14.09
C GLY A 81 -16.28 -0.77 15.39
N GLY A 82 -14.99 -0.58 15.64
CA GLY A 82 -14.43 0.09 16.81
C GLY A 82 -14.05 1.56 16.57
N LYS A 83 -13.85 2.29 17.69
CA LYS A 83 -13.29 3.66 17.61
C LYS A 83 -11.76 3.58 17.66
N LEU A 84 -11.12 3.70 16.51
CA LEU A 84 -9.66 3.78 16.45
C LEU A 84 -9.17 5.20 16.75
N THR A 85 -8.04 5.28 17.44
CA THR A 85 -7.27 6.52 17.55
C THR A 85 -6.45 6.76 16.28
N LEU A 86 -6.03 8.00 16.04
CA LEU A 86 -5.18 8.33 14.89
C LEU A 86 -3.87 7.50 14.85
N PRO A 87 -3.15 7.27 15.96
CA PRO A 87 -1.98 6.38 15.95
C PRO A 87 -2.31 4.92 15.53
N GLN A 88 -3.46 4.39 15.95
CA GLN A 88 -3.88 3.03 15.56
C GLN A 88 -4.22 2.96 14.07
N LEU A 89 -4.99 3.92 13.55
CA LEU A 89 -5.29 3.98 12.13
C LEU A 89 -4.01 4.13 11.29
N ARG A 90 -3.10 4.99 11.72
CA ARG A 90 -1.80 5.15 11.08
C ARG A 90 -0.98 3.86 11.09
N TYR A 91 -0.99 3.11 12.20
CA TYR A 91 -0.35 1.80 12.29
C TYR A 91 -0.89 0.83 11.22
N ILE A 92 -2.22 0.79 11.03
CA ILE A 92 -2.87 -0.03 10.01
C ILE A 92 -2.38 0.38 8.62
N HIS A 93 -2.49 1.66 8.27
CA HIS A 93 -2.11 2.18 6.96
C HIS A 93 -0.63 1.97 6.61
N GLU A 94 0.26 2.20 7.59
CA GLU A 94 1.70 2.00 7.40
C GLU A 94 2.02 0.52 7.15
N ARG A 95 1.35 -0.41 7.83
CA ARG A 95 1.65 -1.84 7.72
C ARG A 95 0.87 -2.53 6.60
N LYS A 96 -0.44 -2.35 6.55
CA LYS A 96 -1.28 -3.02 5.55
C LYS A 96 -0.94 -2.58 4.12
N THR A 97 -0.63 -1.30 3.92
CA THR A 97 -0.47 -0.72 2.57
C THR A 97 0.93 -0.18 2.32
N SER A 98 1.43 0.72 3.18
CA SER A 98 2.70 1.41 2.93
C SER A 98 3.91 0.48 2.94
N ALA A 99 3.89 -0.58 3.74
CA ALA A 99 4.99 -1.55 3.81
C ALA A 99 5.30 -2.20 2.46
N LEU A 100 4.27 -2.68 1.74
CA LEU A 100 4.46 -3.35 0.46
C LEU A 100 4.80 -2.37 -0.68
N ILE A 101 4.27 -1.14 -0.64
CA ILE A 101 4.67 -0.06 -1.55
C ILE A 101 6.15 0.26 -1.35
N THR A 102 6.58 0.40 -0.09
CA THR A 102 7.98 0.67 0.27
C THR A 102 8.88 -0.49 -0.16
N CYS A 103 8.48 -1.72 0.06
CA CYS A 103 9.17 -2.93 -0.40
C CYS A 103 9.42 -2.89 -1.92
N SER A 104 8.38 -2.61 -2.71
CA SER A 104 8.47 -2.54 -4.17
C SER A 104 9.48 -1.50 -4.63
N VAL A 105 9.47 -0.31 -4.01
CA VAL A 105 10.42 0.77 -4.29
C VAL A 105 11.85 0.38 -3.91
N ARG A 106 12.03 -0.26 -2.76
CA ARG A 106 13.34 -0.72 -2.27
C ARG A 106 13.90 -1.84 -3.12
N LEU A 107 13.08 -2.83 -3.49
CA LEU A 107 13.48 -3.90 -4.43
C LEU A 107 13.95 -3.35 -5.77
N GLY A 108 13.27 -2.35 -6.33
CA GLY A 108 13.72 -1.65 -7.53
C GLY A 108 15.08 -0.98 -7.34
N GLY A 109 15.32 -0.34 -6.20
CA GLY A 109 16.62 0.24 -5.85
C GLY A 109 17.72 -0.81 -5.68
N MET A 110 17.42 -1.91 -4.99
CA MET A 110 18.35 -3.03 -4.79
C MET A 110 18.71 -3.68 -6.12
N SER A 111 17.74 -3.91 -6.99
CA SER A 111 17.94 -4.45 -8.35
C SER A 111 18.74 -3.50 -9.27
N ALA A 112 18.77 -2.22 -8.95
CA ALA A 112 19.65 -1.22 -9.59
C ALA A 112 21.01 -1.04 -8.87
N ASN A 113 21.32 -1.90 -7.87
CA ASN A 113 22.53 -1.86 -7.07
C ASN A 113 22.78 -0.48 -6.40
N CYS A 114 21.71 0.16 -5.91
CA CYS A 114 21.76 1.48 -5.29
C CYS A 114 22.66 1.50 -4.04
N THR A 115 23.18 2.69 -3.69
CA THR A 115 23.95 2.85 -2.45
C THR A 115 23.05 2.81 -1.22
N PRO A 116 23.57 2.55 0.00
CA PRO A 116 22.79 2.59 1.23
C PRO A 116 22.08 3.94 1.45
N ALA A 117 22.73 5.05 1.09
CA ALA A 117 22.10 6.38 1.16
C ALA A 117 20.92 6.53 0.20
N GLN A 118 21.04 6.00 -1.01
CA GLN A 118 19.95 5.95 -1.99
C GLN A 118 18.81 5.03 -1.48
N LEU A 119 19.14 3.86 -0.93
CA LEU A 119 18.12 2.96 -0.37
C LEU A 119 17.36 3.61 0.78
N LYS A 120 18.04 4.36 1.66
CA LYS A 120 17.39 5.16 2.72
C LYS A 120 16.44 6.21 2.14
N ALA A 121 16.83 6.90 1.08
CA ALA A 121 15.99 7.87 0.39
C ALA A 121 14.76 7.21 -0.25
N LEU A 122 14.93 6.06 -0.90
CA LEU A 122 13.85 5.24 -1.45
C LEU A 122 12.88 4.75 -0.37
N THR A 123 13.39 4.36 0.80
CA THR A 123 12.57 3.98 1.96
C THR A 123 11.71 5.15 2.42
N ALA A 124 12.31 6.34 2.57
CA ALA A 124 11.56 7.54 2.96
C ALA A 124 10.50 7.91 1.91
N PHE A 125 10.82 7.79 0.62
CA PHE A 125 9.86 7.98 -0.47
C PHE A 125 8.70 7.00 -0.36
N GLY A 126 8.97 5.69 -0.28
CA GLY A 126 7.95 4.65 -0.23
C GLY A 126 6.99 4.81 0.96
N ASN A 127 7.55 5.06 2.16
CA ASN A 127 6.75 5.27 3.36
C ASN A 127 5.82 6.48 3.24
N ASN A 128 6.31 7.60 2.71
CA ASN A 128 5.49 8.80 2.58
C ASN A 128 4.42 8.65 1.48
N VAL A 129 4.77 8.08 0.32
CA VAL A 129 3.80 7.81 -0.76
C VAL A 129 2.74 6.82 -0.29
N GLY A 130 3.14 5.72 0.37
CA GLY A 130 2.21 4.70 0.82
C GLY A 130 1.20 5.21 1.84
N LEU A 131 1.64 6.01 2.82
CA LEU A 131 0.74 6.61 3.79
C LEU A 131 -0.14 7.70 3.16
N ALA A 132 0.42 8.57 2.30
CA ALA A 132 -0.36 9.58 1.58
C ALA A 132 -1.42 8.95 0.69
N PHE A 133 -1.07 7.86 -0.02
CA PHE A 133 -1.98 7.10 -0.87
C PHE A 133 -3.21 6.62 -0.08
N GLN A 134 -3.00 6.05 1.11
CA GLN A 134 -4.09 5.54 1.93
C GLN A 134 -4.98 6.67 2.49
N ILE A 135 -4.38 7.80 2.91
CA ILE A 135 -5.15 8.96 3.37
C ILE A 135 -5.99 9.53 2.21
N ILE A 136 -5.46 9.54 0.99
CA ILE A 136 -6.21 9.98 -0.19
C ILE A 136 -7.33 9.00 -0.51
N ASP A 137 -7.10 7.69 -0.37
CA ASP A 137 -8.13 6.67 -0.54
C ASP A 137 -9.28 6.88 0.46
N ASP A 138 -8.98 7.13 1.74
CA ASP A 138 -9.96 7.49 2.77
C ASP A 138 -10.74 8.77 2.43
N ILE A 139 -10.07 9.78 1.85
CA ILE A 139 -10.71 11.02 1.42
C ILE A 139 -11.67 10.75 0.25
N LEU A 140 -11.24 9.99 -0.74
CA LEU A 140 -12.03 9.64 -1.91
C LEU A 140 -13.27 8.82 -1.53
N ASP A 141 -13.16 7.88 -0.59
CA ASP A 141 -14.29 7.08 -0.14
C ASP A 141 -15.45 7.95 0.42
N VAL A 142 -15.13 9.07 1.06
CA VAL A 142 -16.15 9.99 1.62
C VAL A 142 -16.56 11.13 0.70
N THR A 143 -15.84 11.38 -0.41
CA THR A 143 -16.09 12.54 -1.29
C THR A 143 -16.55 12.17 -2.70
N THR A 144 -16.42 10.90 -3.11
CA THR A 144 -16.63 10.44 -4.48
C THR A 144 -17.81 9.48 -4.57
N THR A 145 -18.48 9.40 -5.73
CA THR A 145 -19.56 8.46 -5.97
C THR A 145 -19.04 7.06 -6.35
N SER A 146 -19.88 6.03 -6.17
CA SER A 146 -19.52 4.64 -6.49
C SER A 146 -19.11 4.45 -7.95
N ASP A 147 -19.79 5.12 -8.89
CA ASP A 147 -19.49 5.01 -10.33
C ASP A 147 -18.10 5.53 -10.69
N GLN A 148 -17.63 6.54 -9.96
CA GLN A 148 -16.30 7.12 -10.15
C GLN A 148 -15.18 6.32 -9.49
N LEU A 149 -15.48 5.64 -8.34
CA LEU A 149 -14.48 4.87 -7.60
C LEU A 149 -14.16 3.49 -8.20
N GLY A 150 -15.03 2.96 -9.07
CA GLY A 150 -14.91 1.56 -9.54
C GLY A 150 -15.06 0.51 -8.43
N LYS A 151 -15.52 0.94 -7.25
CA LYS A 151 -15.89 0.11 -6.06
C LYS A 151 -17.09 0.79 -5.38
N THR A 152 -17.72 0.13 -4.41
CA THR A 152 -18.82 0.73 -3.65
C THR A 152 -18.32 1.90 -2.81
N ALA A 153 -18.77 3.13 -3.10
CA ALA A 153 -18.45 4.32 -2.31
C ALA A 153 -19.15 4.30 -0.95
N GLY A 154 -18.51 4.93 0.05
CA GLY A 154 -19.06 4.97 1.43
C GLY A 154 -19.09 3.59 2.09
N LYS A 155 -18.31 2.62 1.59
CA LYS A 155 -18.22 1.28 2.17
C LYS A 155 -17.64 1.35 3.58
N ASP A 156 -16.60 2.16 3.78
CA ASP A 156 -15.97 2.34 5.08
C ASP A 156 -16.93 2.96 6.09
N LEU A 157 -17.77 3.89 5.66
CA LEU A 157 -18.86 4.43 6.49
C LEU A 157 -19.90 3.37 6.85
N ARG A 158 -20.31 2.53 5.88
CA ARG A 158 -21.28 1.44 6.13
C ARG A 158 -20.69 0.33 7.00
N ALA A 159 -19.40 0.02 6.82
CA ALA A 159 -18.68 -0.95 7.63
C ALA A 159 -18.23 -0.38 8.99
N SER A 160 -18.57 0.89 9.30
CA SER A 160 -18.08 1.60 10.49
C SER A 160 -16.56 1.58 10.63
N LYS A 161 -15.82 1.54 9.50
CA LYS A 161 -14.35 1.62 9.49
C LYS A 161 -13.90 3.03 9.86
N ALA A 162 -12.87 3.12 10.66
CA ALA A 162 -12.25 4.39 10.99
C ALA A 162 -11.44 4.89 9.76
N THR A 163 -11.61 6.16 9.41
CA THR A 163 -10.89 6.84 8.33
C THR A 163 -10.23 8.12 8.83
N TYR A 164 -9.21 8.62 8.14
CA TYR A 164 -8.61 9.92 8.48
C TYR A 164 -9.65 11.04 8.53
N PRO A 165 -10.56 11.22 7.53
CA PRO A 165 -11.62 12.22 7.61
C PRO A 165 -12.54 12.08 8.81
N ALA A 166 -12.84 10.86 9.26
CA ALA A 166 -13.67 10.61 10.43
C ALA A 166 -12.97 11.01 11.75
N ILE A 167 -11.64 10.85 11.84
CA ILE A 167 -10.88 11.11 13.07
C ILE A 167 -10.43 12.58 13.15
N VAL A 168 -9.89 13.15 12.08
CA VAL A 168 -9.27 14.49 12.12
C VAL A 168 -9.98 15.52 11.24
N GLY A 169 -11.04 15.14 10.54
CA GLY A 169 -11.77 15.97 9.60
C GLY A 169 -11.11 16.04 8.21
N LEU A 170 -11.93 16.30 7.20
CA LEU A 170 -11.52 16.29 5.78
C LEU A 170 -10.39 17.30 5.47
N LYS A 171 -10.50 18.53 6.00
CA LYS A 171 -9.48 19.57 5.80
C LYS A 171 -8.11 19.11 6.31
N LYS A 172 -8.06 18.59 7.53
CA LYS A 172 -6.81 18.14 8.16
C LYS A 172 -6.23 16.92 7.44
N SER A 173 -7.07 16.00 6.97
CA SER A 173 -6.65 14.85 6.16
C SER A 173 -5.95 15.29 4.87
N ARG A 174 -6.51 16.28 4.16
CA ARG A 174 -5.88 16.86 2.96
C ARG A 174 -4.54 17.55 3.25
N GLU A 175 -4.44 18.28 4.35
CA GLU A 175 -3.18 18.90 4.78
C GLU A 175 -2.11 17.83 5.07
N ILE A 176 -2.45 16.76 5.78
CA ILE A 176 -1.52 15.67 6.10
C ILE A 176 -1.08 14.97 4.82
N ALA A 177 -2.00 14.62 3.92
CA ALA A 177 -1.68 14.00 2.64
C ALA A 177 -0.75 14.88 1.80
N GLY A 178 -1.01 16.19 1.71
CA GLY A 178 -0.15 17.15 1.04
C GLY A 178 1.27 17.19 1.61
N GLN A 179 1.41 17.28 2.93
CA GLN A 179 2.71 17.27 3.60
C GLN A 179 3.51 15.98 3.34
N LEU A 180 2.83 14.82 3.32
CA LEU A 180 3.47 13.54 3.00
C LEU A 180 3.88 13.47 1.54
N THR A 181 3.07 14.01 0.64
CA THR A 181 3.39 14.15 -0.79
C THR A 181 4.66 14.96 -0.99
N ASP A 182 4.75 16.14 -0.36
CA ASP A 182 5.94 16.99 -0.44
C ASP A 182 7.17 16.27 0.10
N LYS A 183 7.07 15.61 1.27
CA LYS A 183 8.16 14.81 1.84
C LYS A 183 8.59 13.66 0.93
N SER A 184 7.66 13.06 0.18
CA SER A 184 8.00 12.01 -0.78
C SER A 184 8.86 12.56 -1.91
N PHE A 185 8.51 13.71 -2.47
CA PHE A 185 9.29 14.35 -3.52
C PHE A 185 10.66 14.85 -3.01
N GLU A 186 10.72 15.40 -1.80
CA GLU A 186 11.98 15.75 -1.16
C GLU A 186 12.94 14.55 -1.06
N ALA A 187 12.43 13.38 -0.70
CA ALA A 187 13.22 12.15 -0.61
C ALA A 187 13.85 11.74 -1.95
N LEU A 188 13.29 12.15 -3.10
CA LEU A 188 13.82 11.86 -4.43
C LEU A 188 14.91 12.84 -4.90
N LYS A 189 15.13 13.95 -4.23
CA LYS A 189 16.14 14.96 -4.63
C LYS A 189 17.55 14.39 -4.89
N PRO A 190 18.06 13.42 -4.08
CA PRO A 190 19.38 12.82 -4.33
C PRO A 190 19.51 12.11 -5.70
N PHE A 191 18.39 11.70 -6.31
CA PHE A 191 18.41 11.02 -7.61
C PHE A 191 18.43 11.96 -8.81
N LYS A 192 18.24 13.27 -8.58
CA LYS A 192 18.21 14.30 -9.64
C LYS A 192 17.23 13.91 -10.76
N GLY A 193 17.60 14.14 -12.02
CA GLY A 193 16.76 13.81 -13.18
C GLY A 193 16.48 12.32 -13.40
N LYS A 194 17.10 11.40 -12.68
CA LYS A 194 16.89 9.94 -12.79
C LYS A 194 15.60 9.47 -12.10
N ALA A 195 14.98 10.28 -11.25
CA ALA A 195 13.75 9.95 -10.54
C ALA A 195 12.47 10.33 -11.29
N LYS A 196 12.52 10.74 -12.56
CA LYS A 196 11.35 11.23 -13.32
C LYS A 196 10.17 10.25 -13.31
N ALA A 197 10.41 8.96 -13.53
CA ALA A 197 9.35 7.95 -13.52
C ALA A 197 8.70 7.82 -12.13
N MET A 198 9.49 7.85 -11.05
CA MET A 198 8.98 7.80 -9.68
C MET A 198 8.16 9.05 -9.34
N HIS A 199 8.60 10.23 -9.76
CA HIS A 199 7.81 11.46 -9.64
C HIS A 199 6.47 11.34 -10.37
N ALA A 200 6.47 10.83 -11.61
CA ALA A 200 5.26 10.69 -12.41
C ALA A 200 4.27 9.70 -11.77
N ILE A 201 4.75 8.55 -11.30
CA ILE A 201 3.91 7.55 -10.62
C ILE A 201 3.35 8.13 -9.31
N ALA A 202 4.17 8.74 -8.47
CA ALA A 202 3.71 9.34 -7.23
C ALA A 202 2.68 10.45 -7.49
N HIS A 203 2.94 11.31 -8.47
CA HIS A 203 2.01 12.35 -8.86
C HIS A 203 0.67 11.78 -9.33
N TYR A 204 0.68 10.70 -10.13
CA TYR A 204 -0.52 9.99 -10.57
C TYR A 204 -1.28 9.39 -9.38
N LEU A 205 -0.59 8.68 -8.48
CA LEU A 205 -1.20 8.04 -7.31
C LEU A 205 -1.78 9.04 -6.30
N LEU A 206 -1.15 10.21 -6.16
CA LEU A 206 -1.49 11.21 -5.14
C LEU A 206 -2.43 12.31 -5.64
N LYS A 207 -2.58 12.46 -6.96
CA LYS A 207 -3.53 13.40 -7.58
C LYS A 207 -4.77 12.73 -8.18
N ARG A 208 -5.04 11.49 -7.80
CA ARG A 208 -6.28 10.83 -8.21
C ARG A 208 -7.46 11.65 -7.71
N GLU A 209 -8.32 12.06 -8.64
CA GLU A 209 -9.62 12.67 -8.35
C GLU A 209 -10.75 11.64 -8.54
N ASN A 210 -10.38 10.45 -9.07
CA ASN A 210 -11.26 9.34 -9.38
C ASN A 210 -10.56 8.02 -9.09
#